data_9a5f16e27a391aa608e29999f9371838
#
_entry.id   9a5f16e27a391aa608e29999f9371838
#
_cell.length_a   1.000
_cell.length_b   1.000
_cell.length_c   1.000
_cell.angle_alpha   90.00
_cell.angle_beta   90.00
_cell.angle_gamma   90.00
#
_symmetry.space_group_name_H-M   'P 1'
#
loop_
_entity.id
_entity.type
_entity.pdbx_description
1 polymer ?
#
loop_
_entity_poly.entity_id
_entity_poly.type
_entity_poly.pdbx_seq_one_letter_code
_entity_poly.pdbx_strand_id
1 'polypeptide(L)'
;MSEPLLVISEPHPQSTRTAIVADEGDSIWLYITEANSADIVGACWVANGAGVPECPDLTSYTSQKLPPPAPVEVLHSGGDVTNANERGWELAWSTDGEAACLFLDGEVRGLITPSGGYARFLQRVCPWGKPWDDQVFQDLFGDASEPESGSGSGGCGTC
;
A
#
# COMPACT_ATOMS: atom_id res chain seq x y z
N MET A 1 -21.59 -8.63 8.32
CA MET A 1 -20.71 -7.87 8.13
C MET A 1 -19.45 -8.33 8.62
N SER A 2 -18.49 -8.26 7.97
CA SER A 2 -17.30 -8.75 8.40
C SER A 2 -16.37 -7.69 8.77
N GLU A 3 -15.56 -7.93 9.75
CA GLU A 3 -14.57 -6.99 10.12
C GLU A 3 -13.35 -7.25 9.32
N PRO A 4 -12.53 -6.24 9.06
CA PRO A 4 -11.29 -6.46 8.34
C PRO A 4 -10.36 -7.35 9.13
N LEU A 5 -9.62 -8.18 8.45
CA LEU A 5 -8.63 -9.01 9.07
C LEU A 5 -7.32 -8.28 9.08
N LEU A 6 -6.70 -8.19 10.26
CA LEU A 6 -5.41 -7.60 10.37
C LEU A 6 -4.38 -8.58 9.83
N VAL A 7 -3.66 -8.19 8.82
CA VAL A 7 -2.64 -9.05 8.25
C VAL A 7 -1.33 -8.86 8.99
N ILE A 8 -0.82 -7.63 9.07
CA ILE A 8 0.34 -7.31 9.88
C ILE A 8 0.23 -5.87 10.36
N SER A 9 0.94 -5.53 11.40
CA SER A 9 1.07 -4.14 11.81
C SER A 9 2.46 -3.92 12.38
N GLU A 10 2.94 -2.70 12.25
CA GLU A 10 4.29 -2.36 12.68
C GLU A 10 4.32 -0.94 13.23
N PRO A 11 4.58 -0.75 14.53
CA PRO A 11 4.68 0.60 15.06
C PRO A 11 6.06 1.19 14.79
N HIS A 12 6.13 2.49 14.65
CA HIS A 12 7.41 3.19 14.54
C HIS A 12 7.82 3.62 15.95
N PRO A 13 8.99 3.26 16.41
CA PRO A 13 9.34 3.46 17.82
C PRO A 13 9.42 4.92 18.24
N GLN A 14 9.81 5.81 17.38
CA GLN A 14 9.92 7.21 17.77
C GLN A 14 8.68 8.01 17.46
N SER A 15 8.08 7.80 16.31
CA SER A 15 6.91 8.60 15.95
C SER A 15 5.65 8.13 16.65
N THR A 16 5.64 6.89 17.14
CA THR A 16 4.49 6.24 17.75
C THR A 16 3.30 6.07 16.78
N ARG A 17 3.53 6.21 15.48
CA ARG A 17 2.53 5.87 14.47
C ARG A 17 2.58 4.39 14.23
N THR A 18 1.50 3.82 13.75
CA THR A 18 1.45 2.40 13.41
C THR A 18 1.05 2.25 11.95
N ALA A 19 1.75 1.39 11.24
CA ALA A 19 1.36 1.02 9.89
C ALA A 19 0.61 -0.30 9.98
N ILE A 20 -0.48 -0.42 9.25
CA ILE A 20 -1.37 -1.57 9.34
C ILE A 20 -1.72 -2.04 7.94
N VAL A 21 -1.66 -3.35 7.72
CA VAL A 21 -2.17 -3.94 6.49
C VAL A 21 -3.42 -4.70 6.86
N ALA A 22 -4.52 -4.38 6.23
CA ALA A 22 -5.79 -5.01 6.53
C ALA A 22 -6.41 -5.61 5.28
N ASP A 23 -6.92 -6.83 5.44
CA ASP A 23 -7.67 -7.50 4.39
C ASP A 23 -9.13 -7.16 4.62
N GLU A 24 -9.69 -6.34 3.74
CA GLU A 24 -11.07 -5.88 3.88
C GLU A 24 -12.05 -6.80 3.15
N GLY A 25 -11.61 -7.94 2.71
CA GLY A 25 -12.44 -8.92 2.02
C GLY A 25 -12.15 -8.93 0.53
N ASP A 26 -12.53 -7.89 -0.15
CA ASP A 26 -12.33 -7.81 -1.60
C ASP A 26 -11.15 -6.92 -1.97
N SER A 27 -10.52 -6.30 -0.99
CA SER A 27 -9.34 -5.47 -1.24
C SER A 27 -8.44 -5.48 -0.02
N ILE A 28 -7.18 -5.16 -0.22
CA ILE A 28 -6.18 -5.12 0.84
C ILE A 28 -5.62 -3.72 0.85
N TRP A 29 -5.56 -3.12 2.03
CA TRP A 29 -5.19 -1.72 2.18
C TRP A 29 -4.08 -1.55 3.18
N LEU A 30 -3.24 -0.57 2.94
CA LEU A 30 -2.21 -0.13 3.87
C LEU A 30 -2.69 1.16 4.53
N TYR A 31 -2.64 1.21 5.84
CA TYR A 31 -3.08 2.37 6.62
C TYR A 31 -1.96 2.83 7.53
N ILE A 32 -1.97 4.11 7.86
CA ILE A 32 -1.06 4.67 8.84
C ILE A 32 -1.89 5.44 9.86
N THR A 33 -1.57 5.33 11.12
CA THR A 33 -2.29 6.07 12.17
C THR A 33 -1.56 7.34 12.52
N GLU A 34 -2.27 8.19 13.24
CA GLU A 34 -1.67 9.37 13.82
C GLU A 34 -0.82 8.97 15.00
N ALA A 35 0.14 9.79 15.40
CA ALA A 35 1.01 9.51 16.53
C ALA A 35 0.19 9.35 17.81
N ASN A 36 0.49 8.34 18.58
CA ASN A 36 -0.19 8.07 19.86
C ASN A 36 -1.70 7.91 19.74
N SER A 37 -2.17 7.38 18.61
CA SER A 37 -3.61 7.30 18.35
C SER A 37 -3.89 6.11 17.47
N ALA A 38 -5.12 5.64 17.48
CA ALA A 38 -5.57 4.63 16.54
C ALA A 38 -6.27 5.24 15.34
N ASP A 39 -6.31 6.57 15.27
CA ASP A 39 -6.99 7.23 14.16
C ASP A 39 -6.19 7.09 12.88
N ILE A 40 -6.84 6.69 11.80
CA ILE A 40 -6.22 6.50 10.52
C ILE A 40 -6.05 7.88 9.85
N VAL A 41 -4.84 8.21 9.47
CA VAL A 41 -4.57 9.46 8.76
C VAL A 41 -4.06 9.23 7.34
N GLY A 42 -3.80 8.03 6.96
CA GLY A 42 -3.40 7.73 5.57
C GLY A 42 -3.89 6.37 5.18
N ALA A 43 -4.26 6.21 3.93
CA ALA A 43 -4.73 4.94 3.39
C ALA A 43 -4.28 4.79 1.94
N CYS A 44 -3.94 3.58 1.57
CA CYS A 44 -3.52 3.27 0.21
C CYS A 44 -3.98 1.87 -0.14
N TRP A 45 -4.67 1.74 -1.27
CA TRP A 45 -5.03 0.43 -1.79
C TRP A 45 -3.75 -0.28 -2.23
N VAL A 46 -3.61 -1.56 -1.95
CA VAL A 46 -2.44 -2.30 -2.40
C VAL A 46 -2.75 -3.51 -3.26
N ALA A 47 -3.93 -4.08 -3.12
CA ALA A 47 -4.30 -5.24 -3.93
C ALA A 47 -5.79 -5.49 -3.86
N ASN A 48 -6.34 -6.16 -4.87
CA ASN A 48 -7.69 -6.70 -4.82
C ASN A 48 -7.60 -8.14 -4.35
N GLY A 49 -8.64 -8.64 -3.75
CA GLY A 49 -8.75 -10.06 -3.48
C GLY A 49 -9.01 -10.81 -4.78
N ALA A 50 -8.64 -12.06 -4.83
CA ALA A 50 -8.90 -12.88 -5.98
C ALA A 50 -10.39 -13.06 -6.14
N GLY A 51 -10.88 -13.09 -7.31
CA GLY A 51 -12.31 -13.28 -7.57
C GLY A 51 -13.11 -12.00 -7.66
N VAL A 52 -12.49 -10.85 -7.45
CA VAL A 52 -13.16 -9.58 -7.63
C VAL A 52 -13.37 -9.36 -9.12
N PRO A 53 -14.58 -8.98 -9.55
CA PRO A 53 -14.82 -8.75 -10.97
C PRO A 53 -14.05 -7.54 -11.49
N GLU A 54 -13.85 -7.50 -12.78
CA GLU A 54 -13.10 -6.40 -13.40
C GLU A 54 -13.76 -5.06 -13.19
N CYS A 55 -15.08 -5.05 -13.14
CA CYS A 55 -15.82 -3.81 -12.91
C CYS A 55 -16.69 -4.00 -11.67
N PRO A 56 -16.11 -3.84 -10.49
CA PRO A 56 -16.89 -4.06 -9.27
C PRO A 56 -17.95 -2.99 -9.09
N ASP A 57 -19.02 -3.35 -8.42
CA ASP A 57 -20.11 -2.41 -8.13
C ASP A 57 -19.71 -1.58 -6.92
N LEU A 58 -19.10 -0.43 -7.18
CA LEU A 58 -18.57 0.40 -6.12
C LEU A 58 -19.63 0.93 -5.18
N THR A 59 -20.84 1.13 -5.69
CA THR A 59 -21.94 1.60 -4.85
C THR A 59 -22.25 0.61 -3.74
N SER A 60 -22.15 -0.67 -4.05
CA SER A 60 -22.42 -1.71 -3.07
C SER A 60 -21.44 -1.63 -1.91
N TYR A 61 -20.16 -1.37 -2.20
CA TYR A 61 -19.16 -1.26 -1.14
C TYR A 61 -19.37 0.00 -0.31
N THR A 62 -19.65 1.12 -0.94
CA THR A 62 -19.86 2.36 -0.24
C THR A 62 -21.07 2.27 0.65
N SER A 63 -22.14 1.65 0.21
CA SER A 63 -23.36 1.56 1.01
C SER A 63 -23.15 0.66 2.22
N GLN A 64 -22.19 -0.25 2.18
CA GLN A 64 -21.85 -1.09 3.32
C GLN A 64 -20.70 -0.54 4.11
N LYS A 65 -20.19 0.62 3.74
CA LYS A 65 -19.07 1.27 4.39
C LYS A 65 -17.80 0.41 4.34
N LEU A 66 -17.62 -0.29 3.22
CA LEU A 66 -16.44 -1.10 2.99
C LEU A 66 -15.55 -0.40 1.98
N PRO A 67 -14.23 -0.50 2.13
CA PRO A 67 -13.33 0.04 1.13
C PRO A 67 -13.48 -0.76 -0.16
N PRO A 68 -13.76 -0.12 -1.27
CA PRO A 68 -14.01 -0.86 -2.50
C PRO A 68 -12.73 -1.37 -3.16
N PRO A 69 -12.81 -2.47 -3.89
CA PRO A 69 -11.68 -2.91 -4.70
C PRO A 69 -11.48 -1.99 -5.89
N ALA A 70 -10.29 -1.95 -6.44
CA ALA A 70 -9.99 -1.07 -7.57
C ALA A 70 -10.45 -1.70 -8.87
N PRO A 71 -11.11 -0.95 -9.75
CA PRO A 71 -11.54 -1.50 -11.04
C PRO A 71 -10.34 -1.69 -11.97
N VAL A 72 -10.48 -2.62 -12.91
CA VAL A 72 -9.36 -2.98 -13.79
C VAL A 72 -8.87 -1.81 -14.60
N GLU A 73 -9.74 -0.86 -14.87
CA GLU A 73 -9.34 0.28 -15.70
C GLU A 73 -8.27 1.15 -15.07
N VAL A 74 -8.07 1.09 -13.76
CA VAL A 74 -7.03 1.86 -13.10
C VAL A 74 -5.82 1.01 -12.73
N LEU A 75 -5.79 -0.25 -13.14
CA LEU A 75 -4.76 -1.19 -12.70
C LEU A 75 -3.85 -1.66 -13.83
N HIS A 76 -2.60 -1.92 -13.49
CA HIS A 76 -1.75 -2.79 -14.29
C HIS A 76 -2.17 -4.24 -13.96
N SER A 77 -1.83 -5.18 -14.81
CA SER A 77 -2.17 -6.56 -14.53
C SER A 77 -1.39 -7.06 -13.33
N GLY A 78 -1.94 -7.97 -12.61
CA GLY A 78 -1.28 -8.56 -11.44
C GLY A 78 -1.63 -7.90 -10.12
N GLY A 79 -2.66 -7.09 -10.09
CA GLY A 79 -3.04 -6.39 -8.87
C GLY A 79 -3.81 -7.20 -7.86
N ASP A 80 -4.05 -8.51 -8.10
CA ASP A 80 -4.80 -9.34 -7.16
C ASP A 80 -3.88 -10.15 -6.29
N VAL A 81 -4.33 -10.48 -5.11
CA VAL A 81 -3.61 -11.32 -4.17
C VAL A 81 -4.55 -12.40 -3.65
N THR A 82 -4.09 -13.67 -3.65
CA THR A 82 -4.85 -14.75 -3.07
C THR A 82 -4.22 -15.14 -1.75
N ASN A 83 -4.99 -15.62 -0.84
CA ASN A 83 -4.53 -16.15 0.45
C ASN A 83 -3.62 -15.15 1.17
N ALA A 84 -4.11 -13.94 1.29
CA ALA A 84 -3.33 -12.83 1.83
C ALA A 84 -2.67 -13.17 3.17
N ASN A 85 -3.39 -13.86 4.04
CA ASN A 85 -2.88 -14.15 5.36
C ASN A 85 -1.79 -15.21 5.36
N GLU A 86 -1.51 -15.82 4.22
CA GLU A 86 -0.46 -16.82 4.11
C GLU A 86 0.74 -16.30 3.32
N ARG A 87 0.77 -15.06 2.96
CA ARG A 87 1.82 -14.49 2.14
C ARG A 87 2.85 -13.76 3.02
N GLY A 88 3.98 -13.46 2.45
CA GLY A 88 5.09 -12.82 3.15
C GLY A 88 5.04 -11.31 3.11
N TRP A 89 4.20 -10.72 3.92
CA TRP A 89 4.08 -9.27 4.00
C TRP A 89 5.13 -8.71 4.95
N GLU A 90 5.70 -7.58 4.58
CA GLU A 90 6.66 -6.88 5.44
C GLU A 90 6.44 -5.39 5.37
N LEU A 91 6.60 -4.70 6.46
CA LEU A 91 6.47 -3.25 6.53
C LEU A 91 7.82 -2.64 6.89
N ALA A 92 8.11 -1.51 6.27
CA ALA A 92 9.31 -0.75 6.60
C ALA A 92 8.92 0.71 6.76
N TRP A 93 9.48 1.37 7.76
CA TRP A 93 9.24 2.79 8.01
C TRP A 93 10.42 3.60 7.49
N SER A 94 10.14 4.82 7.05
CA SER A 94 11.22 5.78 6.82
C SER A 94 11.81 6.15 8.17
N THR A 95 13.01 6.66 8.19
CA THR A 95 13.71 6.96 9.43
C THR A 95 12.93 7.91 10.32
N ASP A 96 12.28 8.89 9.73
CA ASP A 96 11.54 9.90 10.48
C ASP A 96 10.14 9.42 10.89
N GLY A 97 9.71 8.25 10.45
CA GLY A 97 8.39 7.75 10.82
C GLY A 97 7.24 8.44 10.10
N GLU A 98 7.52 9.18 9.03
CA GLU A 98 6.47 9.87 8.29
C GLU A 98 5.94 9.02 7.13
N ALA A 99 6.68 8.05 6.69
CA ALA A 99 6.28 7.21 5.56
C ALA A 99 6.47 5.74 5.87
N ALA A 100 5.61 4.90 5.32
CA ALA A 100 5.71 3.45 5.49
C ALA A 100 5.58 2.76 4.14
N CYS A 101 6.34 1.73 3.93
CA CYS A 101 6.38 0.98 2.69
C CYS A 101 6.01 -0.47 2.94
N LEU A 102 5.22 -1.04 2.05
CA LEU A 102 4.76 -2.41 2.17
C LEU A 102 5.37 -3.28 1.09
N PHE A 103 5.91 -4.43 1.52
CA PHE A 103 6.46 -5.41 0.60
C PHE A 103 5.63 -6.69 0.70
N LEU A 104 5.46 -7.37 -0.41
CA LEU A 104 4.82 -8.67 -0.47
C LEU A 104 5.78 -9.64 -1.12
N ASP A 105 6.19 -10.67 -0.39
CA ASP A 105 7.14 -11.67 -0.86
C ASP A 105 8.41 -11.02 -1.43
N GLY A 106 8.86 -9.96 -0.79
CA GLY A 106 10.08 -9.26 -1.18
C GLY A 106 9.91 -8.19 -2.24
N GLU A 107 8.70 -8.00 -2.76
CA GLU A 107 8.47 -6.98 -3.79
C GLU A 107 7.65 -5.85 -3.24
N VAL A 108 8.01 -4.63 -3.56
CA VAL A 108 7.29 -3.47 -3.06
C VAL A 108 5.89 -3.42 -3.66
N ARG A 109 4.89 -3.15 -2.83
CA ARG A 109 3.50 -3.10 -3.26
C ARG A 109 2.87 -1.75 -3.02
N GLY A 110 3.26 -1.05 -1.99
CA GLY A 110 2.62 0.22 -1.66
C GLY A 110 3.47 1.07 -0.75
N LEU A 111 3.13 2.33 -0.67
CA LEU A 111 3.87 3.31 0.09
C LEU A 111 2.91 4.41 0.51
N ILE A 112 2.94 4.80 1.76
CA ILE A 112 2.17 5.96 2.23
C ILE A 112 3.16 7.02 2.68
N THR A 113 2.95 8.24 2.23
CA THR A 113 3.76 9.39 2.62
C THR A 113 2.83 10.48 3.12
N PRO A 114 3.34 11.56 3.69
CA PRO A 114 2.47 12.68 4.06
C PRO A 114 1.71 13.26 2.87
N SER A 115 2.20 13.08 1.66
CA SER A 115 1.52 13.61 0.48
C SER A 115 0.56 12.61 -0.15
N GLY A 116 0.47 11.40 0.34
CA GLY A 116 -0.50 10.44 -0.16
C GLY A 116 0.05 9.05 -0.31
N GLY A 117 -0.74 8.17 -0.87
CA GLY A 117 -0.38 6.77 -1.05
C GLY A 117 -0.04 6.46 -2.50
N TYR A 118 0.93 5.59 -2.68
CA TYR A 118 1.38 5.15 -4.00
C TYR A 118 1.27 3.63 -4.04
N ALA A 119 0.69 3.09 -5.08
CA ALA A 119 0.50 1.64 -5.19
C ALA A 119 1.15 1.12 -6.47
N ARG A 120 1.81 0.00 -6.34
CA ARG A 120 2.61 -0.57 -7.43
C ARG A 120 1.78 -0.87 -8.67
N PHE A 121 0.55 -1.30 -8.48
CA PHE A 121 -0.28 -1.74 -9.60
C PHE A 121 -1.31 -0.73 -10.06
N LEU A 122 -1.26 0.53 -9.57
CA LEU A 122 -2.14 1.56 -10.08
C LEU A 122 -1.52 2.23 -11.30
N GLN A 123 -2.32 2.48 -12.31
CA GLN A 123 -1.85 3.12 -13.53
C GLN A 123 -2.00 4.63 -13.52
N ARG A 124 -2.86 5.17 -12.66
CA ARG A 124 -3.16 6.60 -12.68
C ARG A 124 -3.59 7.06 -11.29
N VAL A 125 -3.56 8.36 -11.09
CA VAL A 125 -4.07 8.95 -9.84
C VAL A 125 -5.58 8.70 -9.78
N CYS A 126 -6.05 8.19 -8.66
CA CYS A 126 -7.45 7.81 -8.51
C CYS A 126 -7.76 7.71 -7.02
N PRO A 127 -9.02 7.44 -6.66
CA PRO A 127 -9.36 7.35 -5.23
C PRO A 127 -8.62 6.27 -4.47
N TRP A 128 -8.04 5.29 -5.15
CA TRP A 128 -7.32 4.21 -4.50
C TRP A 128 -5.87 4.56 -4.22
N GLY A 129 -5.34 5.64 -4.80
CA GLY A 129 -3.97 6.07 -4.59
C GLY A 129 -3.36 6.64 -5.85
N LYS A 130 -2.05 6.73 -5.87
CA LYS A 130 -1.29 7.24 -7.00
C LYS A 130 -0.46 6.13 -7.61
N PRO A 131 -0.06 6.24 -8.87
CA PRO A 131 0.83 5.24 -9.46
C PRO A 131 2.16 5.23 -8.75
N TRP A 132 2.83 4.09 -8.78
CA TRP A 132 4.13 3.94 -8.14
C TRP A 132 5.12 4.96 -8.71
N ASP A 133 5.91 5.53 -7.82
CA ASP A 133 6.91 6.52 -8.18
C ASP A 133 8.23 6.12 -7.54
N ASP A 134 9.16 5.61 -8.34
CA ASP A 134 10.44 5.17 -7.85
C ASP A 134 11.23 6.28 -7.19
N GLN A 135 11.07 7.51 -7.64
CA GLN A 135 11.83 8.62 -7.08
C GLN A 135 11.40 8.89 -5.64
N VAL A 136 10.10 8.84 -5.39
CA VAL A 136 9.57 9.04 -4.04
C VAL A 136 10.09 7.94 -3.13
N PHE A 137 10.07 6.70 -3.61
CA PHE A 137 10.54 5.57 -2.82
C PHE A 137 12.04 5.72 -2.52
N GLN A 138 12.84 6.07 -3.50
CA GLN A 138 14.28 6.23 -3.32
C GLN A 138 14.59 7.37 -2.36
N ASP A 139 13.85 8.46 -2.43
CA ASP A 139 14.08 9.60 -1.55
C ASP A 139 13.84 9.24 -0.10
N LEU A 140 12.91 8.34 0.16
CA LEU A 140 12.53 8.02 1.54
C LEU A 140 13.26 6.79 2.09
N PHE A 141 13.61 5.83 1.21
CA PHE A 141 14.14 4.55 1.66
C PHE A 141 15.50 4.19 1.02
N GLY A 142 15.82 4.82 -0.06
CA GLY A 142 16.96 4.41 -0.86
C GLY A 142 18.29 4.70 -0.23
N ASP A 143 18.38 5.75 0.55
CA ASP A 143 19.57 6.12 1.11
C ASP A 143 20.12 5.07 1.93
N ALA A 144 19.34 4.43 2.66
CA ALA A 144 19.78 3.45 3.56
C ALA A 144 20.45 2.35 2.83
N SER A 145 20.08 2.14 1.66
CA SER A 145 20.52 1.08 1.06
C SER A 145 21.75 1.24 0.42
N GLU A 146 22.15 1.85 0.03
CA GLU A 146 23.17 1.78 -0.52
C GLU A 146 23.78 2.38 -1.36
N PRO A 147 24.33 2.39 -1.49
CA PRO A 147 25.07 3.12 -1.99
C PRO A 147 25.47 2.97 -3.33
N GLU A 148 25.85 2.64 -3.75
CA GLU A 148 26.19 2.51 -4.83
C GLU A 148 25.63 2.44 -5.72
N SER A 149 25.39 2.27 -5.93
CA SER A 149 24.83 2.10 -6.68
C SER A 149 24.53 2.77 -7.42
N GLY A 150 24.67 3.14 -7.49
CA GLY A 150 24.32 3.89 -8.01
C GLY A 150 24.08 3.70 -9.19
N SER A 151 24.11 3.36 -9.51
CA SER A 151 23.92 3.24 -10.46
C SER A 151 22.97 3.24 -10.95
N GLY A 152 22.57 3.22 -10.99
CA GLY A 152 21.72 3.26 -11.30
C GLY A 152 20.99 3.34 -11.86
N SER A 153 20.84 3.34 -12.16
CA SER A 153 20.24 3.40 -12.62
C SER A 153 19.39 3.48 -12.92
N GLY A 154 19.14 3.40 -13.08
CA GLY A 154 18.39 3.58 -13.24
C GLY A 154 17.46 3.45 -13.64
N GLY A 155 17.09 3.24 -13.85
CA GLY A 155 16.18 3.22 -14.10
C GLY A 155 15.29 3.12 -14.34
N CYS A 156 15.12 3.02 -14.32
CA CYS A 156 14.35 2.92 -14.51
C CYS A 156 13.38 2.99 -14.59
N GLY A 157 13.06 3.04 -14.45
CA GLY A 157 11.98 3.38 -14.23
C GLY A 157 11.04 3.09 -14.96
N THR A 158 10.84 2.93 -15.34
CA THR A 158 10.09 2.68 -16.01
C THR A 158 9.10 2.14 -15.76
N CYS A 159 8.66 1.80 -15.47
CA CYS A 159 7.58 1.25 -15.19
C CYS A 159 6.68 1.67 -15.70
#